data_ffcbf4991d5c4c4e5a43db3c886d7e1d
#
_entry.id   ffcbf4991d5c4c4e5a43db3c886d7e1d
#
_cell.length_a   1.000
_cell.length_b   1.000
_cell.length_c   1.000
_cell.angle_alpha   90.00
_cell.angle_beta   90.00
_cell.angle_gamma   90.00
#
_symmetry.space_group_name_H-M   'P 1'
#
loop_
_entity.id
_entity.type
_entity.pdbx_description
1 polymer ?
#
loop_
_entity_poly.entity_id
_entity_poly.type
_entity_poly.pdbx_seq_one_letter_code
_entity_poly.pdbx_strand_id
1 'polypeptide(L)'
;MIIVGDIGNSETKIYLIDSRNKVVKKISLNSKKINHTLIKKKFLIFNLKNIIIDKCLFCSVVPKIFDNINFFLKKYYKIKCHELKKLKLNLLLDIKVNYKQIGSDRLANAIGAINNKDNFIILDFGTATTFDVLVKNIYLGGVIAPGVNLSLNTLSDKATLIPKINLKKTNKVIGLNTISAVRSGFFWGYAGLIDNVVNLIKKETK
;
A
#
# COMPACT_ATOMS: atom_id res chain seq x y z
N MET A 1 10.86 -4.54 -20.70
CA MET A 1 10.73 -4.45 -19.23
C MET A 1 9.51 -3.60 -18.84
N ILE A 2 9.03 -3.71 -17.62
CA ILE A 2 7.94 -2.86 -17.13
C ILE A 2 8.36 -2.07 -15.88
N ILE A 3 7.82 -0.84 -15.75
CA ILE A 3 7.94 -0.04 -14.53
C ILE A 3 6.59 -0.10 -13.82
N VAL A 4 6.62 -0.49 -12.55
CA VAL A 4 5.44 -0.41 -11.69
C VAL A 4 5.74 0.41 -10.46
N GLY A 5 4.77 1.16 -9.98
CA GLY A 5 4.94 2.01 -8.81
C GLY A 5 3.71 2.05 -7.92
N ASP A 6 4.00 2.15 -6.63
CA ASP A 6 3.02 2.41 -5.58
C ASP A 6 3.36 3.74 -4.90
N ILE A 7 2.44 4.70 -5.00
CA ILE A 7 2.60 6.06 -4.47
C ILE A 7 1.64 6.24 -3.30
N GLY A 8 2.15 5.90 -2.11
CA GLY A 8 1.45 6.09 -0.84
C GLY A 8 1.73 7.47 -0.22
N ASN A 9 0.99 7.82 0.83
CA ASN A 9 1.16 9.08 1.58
C ASN A 9 2.51 9.18 2.30
N SER A 10 3.04 8.07 2.78
CA SER A 10 4.29 8.01 3.55
C SER A 10 5.47 7.59 2.69
N GLU A 11 5.29 6.60 1.85
CA GLU A 11 6.34 6.00 1.02
C GLU A 11 5.88 5.83 -0.42
N THR A 12 6.82 6.06 -1.35
CA THR A 12 6.67 5.76 -2.78
C THR A 12 7.67 4.69 -3.16
N LYS A 13 7.17 3.57 -3.69
CA LYS A 13 7.97 2.44 -4.16
C LYS A 13 7.85 2.31 -5.66
N ILE A 14 8.99 2.16 -6.36
CA ILE A 14 9.03 1.99 -7.81
C ILE A 14 9.92 0.81 -8.13
N TYR A 15 9.44 -0.06 -8.98
CA TYR A 15 10.12 -1.30 -9.35
C TYR A 15 10.33 -1.35 -10.86
N LEU A 16 11.49 -1.85 -11.26
CA LEU A 16 11.78 -2.29 -12.62
C LEU A 16 11.68 -3.81 -12.65
N ILE A 17 10.81 -4.34 -13.52
CA ILE A 17 10.49 -5.76 -13.60
C ILE A 17 10.83 -6.28 -15.00
N ASP A 18 11.45 -7.46 -15.08
CA ASP A 18 11.81 -8.10 -16.33
C ASP A 18 10.64 -8.88 -16.97
N SER A 19 10.88 -9.48 -18.14
CA SER A 19 9.90 -10.30 -18.87
C SER A 19 9.50 -11.58 -18.14
N ARG A 20 10.26 -11.99 -17.13
CA ARG A 20 9.97 -13.15 -16.25
C ARG A 20 9.28 -12.77 -14.96
N ASN A 21 8.75 -11.53 -14.86
CA ASN A 21 8.11 -10.96 -13.68
C ASN A 21 9.03 -10.89 -12.45
N LYS A 22 10.35 -10.83 -12.63
CA LYS A 22 11.30 -10.65 -11.52
C LYS A 22 11.63 -9.18 -11.33
N VAL A 23 11.67 -8.76 -10.08
CA VAL A 23 12.13 -7.42 -9.70
C VAL A 23 13.64 -7.33 -9.94
N VAL A 24 14.03 -6.53 -10.91
CA VAL A 24 15.44 -6.28 -11.26
C VAL A 24 16.02 -5.16 -10.40
N LYS A 25 15.25 -4.09 -10.21
CA LYS A 25 15.66 -2.92 -9.41
C LYS A 25 14.48 -2.33 -8.67
N LYS A 26 14.77 -1.68 -7.54
CA LYS A 26 13.78 -1.03 -6.67
C LYS A 26 14.28 0.35 -6.24
N ILE A 27 13.35 1.32 -6.20
CA ILE A 27 13.52 2.63 -5.58
C ILE A 27 12.47 2.76 -4.47
N SER A 28 12.88 3.16 -3.27
CA SER A 28 11.99 3.57 -2.19
C SER A 28 12.30 5.02 -1.82
N LEU A 29 11.25 5.83 -1.68
CA LEU A 29 11.32 7.26 -1.40
C LEU A 29 10.32 7.62 -0.30
N ASN A 30 10.73 8.51 0.61
CA ASN A 30 9.76 9.17 1.47
C ASN A 30 8.90 10.12 0.63
N SER A 31 7.58 9.88 0.57
CA SER A 31 6.66 10.63 -0.29
C SER A 31 6.65 12.13 0.00
N LYS A 32 6.77 12.52 1.28
CA LYS A 32 6.81 13.93 1.70
C LYS A 32 8.06 14.69 1.23
N LYS A 33 9.15 13.97 0.90
CA LYS A 33 10.43 14.55 0.45
C LYS A 33 10.62 14.53 -1.06
N ILE A 34 9.65 14.01 -1.81
CA ILE A 34 9.77 13.88 -3.27
C ILE A 34 9.75 15.26 -3.92
N ASN A 35 10.81 15.53 -4.67
CA ASN A 35 10.96 16.68 -5.55
C ASN A 35 11.67 16.25 -6.83
N HIS A 36 11.73 17.14 -7.82
CA HIS A 36 12.33 16.87 -9.13
C HIS A 36 13.80 16.41 -9.05
N THR A 37 14.59 17.02 -8.18
CA THR A 37 16.02 16.68 -7.99
C THR A 37 16.18 15.27 -7.43
N LEU A 38 15.36 14.89 -6.44
CA LEU A 38 15.39 13.56 -5.84
C LEU A 38 14.93 12.49 -6.84
N ILE A 39 13.88 12.75 -7.62
CA ILE A 39 13.43 11.87 -8.69
C ILE A 39 14.59 11.63 -9.67
N LYS A 40 15.19 12.70 -10.20
CA LYS A 40 16.33 12.61 -11.14
C LYS A 40 17.47 11.75 -10.57
N LYS A 41 17.92 12.05 -9.34
CA LYS A 41 19.00 11.32 -8.66
C LYS A 41 18.67 9.83 -8.51
N LYS A 42 17.45 9.50 -8.12
CA LYS A 42 17.04 8.12 -7.83
C LYS A 42 16.79 7.29 -9.09
N PHE A 43 16.23 7.90 -10.14
CA PHE A 43 16.04 7.19 -11.41
C PHE A 43 17.34 6.86 -12.15
N LEU A 44 18.48 7.49 -11.80
CA LEU A 44 19.80 7.05 -12.29
C LEU A 44 20.09 5.58 -11.94
N ILE A 45 19.55 5.09 -10.80
CA ILE A 45 19.69 3.69 -10.37
C ILE A 45 19.11 2.72 -11.42
N PHE A 46 18.04 3.10 -12.09
CA PHE A 46 17.39 2.25 -13.10
C PHE A 46 18.22 2.15 -14.40
N ASN A 47 19.03 3.14 -14.69
CA ASN A 47 19.85 3.21 -15.92
C ASN A 47 19.02 2.92 -17.19
N LEU A 48 17.92 3.67 -17.36
CA LEU A 48 16.90 3.41 -18.38
C LEU A 48 17.33 3.72 -19.82
N LYS A 49 18.51 4.31 -20.04
CA LYS A 49 18.94 4.79 -21.38
C LYS A 49 18.93 3.70 -22.46
N ASN A 50 19.27 2.46 -22.08
CA ASN A 50 19.38 1.32 -23.02
C ASN A 50 18.35 0.22 -22.71
N ILE A 51 17.28 0.56 -22.00
CA ILE A 51 16.24 -0.39 -21.60
C ILE A 51 14.94 -0.04 -22.31
N ILE A 52 14.38 -0.99 -23.06
CA ILE A 52 13.04 -0.86 -23.63
C ILE A 52 12.02 -1.07 -22.51
N ILE A 53 11.22 -0.04 -22.27
CA ILE A 53 10.11 -0.08 -21.31
C ILE A 53 8.81 -0.25 -22.08
N ASP A 54 8.22 -1.42 -21.97
CA ASP A 54 6.98 -1.77 -22.68
C ASP A 54 5.77 -1.14 -22.03
N LYS A 55 5.75 -1.11 -20.69
CA LYS A 55 4.62 -0.58 -19.90
C LYS A 55 5.14 0.15 -18.66
N CYS A 56 4.38 1.19 -18.26
CA CYS A 56 4.64 1.93 -17.04
C CYS A 56 3.30 2.19 -16.33
N LEU A 57 3.10 1.57 -15.17
CA LEU A 57 1.85 1.57 -14.44
C LEU A 57 2.08 1.94 -12.97
N PHE A 58 1.27 2.84 -12.46
CA PHE A 58 1.30 3.28 -11.06
C PHE A 58 -0.07 3.14 -10.42
N CYS A 59 -0.11 2.70 -9.16
CA CYS A 59 -1.20 3.05 -8.27
C CYS A 59 -0.79 4.28 -7.44
N SER A 60 -1.71 5.22 -7.24
CA SER A 60 -1.38 6.45 -6.55
C SER A 60 -2.54 6.98 -5.72
N VAL A 61 -2.28 7.27 -4.45
CA VAL A 61 -3.16 8.04 -3.57
C VAL A 61 -2.68 9.49 -3.40
N VAL A 62 -1.58 9.88 -4.08
CA VAL A 62 -1.03 11.25 -4.08
C VAL A 62 -0.82 11.72 -5.53
N PRO A 63 -1.85 12.29 -6.19
CA PRO A 63 -1.82 12.66 -7.60
C PRO A 63 -0.63 13.55 -7.99
N LYS A 64 -0.29 14.54 -7.16
CA LYS A 64 0.83 15.46 -7.42
C LYS A 64 2.17 14.73 -7.58
N ILE A 65 2.41 13.66 -6.81
CA ILE A 65 3.64 12.87 -6.92
C ILE A 65 3.63 12.07 -8.22
N PHE A 66 2.48 11.46 -8.56
CA PHE A 66 2.32 10.77 -9.83
C PHE A 66 2.60 11.70 -11.02
N ASP A 67 2.03 12.91 -11.02
CA ASP A 67 2.24 13.89 -12.09
C ASP A 67 3.71 14.27 -12.24
N ASN A 68 4.43 14.48 -11.13
CA ASN A 68 5.85 14.78 -11.15
C ASN A 68 6.67 13.63 -11.74
N ILE A 69 6.39 12.39 -11.36
CA ILE A 69 7.09 11.21 -11.88
C ILE A 69 6.77 11.00 -13.36
N ASN A 70 5.49 11.12 -13.75
CA ASN A 70 5.06 10.99 -15.13
C ASN A 70 5.70 12.06 -16.02
N PHE A 71 5.72 13.32 -15.57
CA PHE A 71 6.40 14.41 -16.28
C PHE A 71 7.88 14.11 -16.49
N PHE A 72 8.57 13.65 -15.43
CA PHE A 72 9.98 13.29 -15.48
C PHE A 72 10.26 12.16 -16.48
N LEU A 73 9.52 11.06 -16.39
CA LEU A 73 9.70 9.90 -17.27
C LEU A 73 9.37 10.24 -18.72
N LYS A 74 8.30 11.01 -18.96
CA LYS A 74 7.94 11.48 -20.30
C LYS A 74 9.00 12.40 -20.89
N LYS A 75 9.52 13.37 -20.11
CA LYS A 75 10.49 14.37 -20.56
C LYS A 75 11.86 13.74 -20.90
N TYR A 76 12.40 12.93 -20.01
CA TYR A 76 13.78 12.46 -20.10
C TYR A 76 13.94 11.08 -20.76
N TYR A 77 12.89 10.24 -20.72
CA TYR A 77 12.96 8.87 -21.24
C TYR A 77 11.88 8.54 -22.29
N LYS A 78 10.98 9.50 -22.58
CA LYS A 78 9.87 9.31 -23.51
C LYS A 78 8.90 8.20 -23.09
N ILE A 79 8.88 7.87 -21.80
CA ILE A 79 8.00 6.87 -21.21
C ILE A 79 6.72 7.55 -20.71
N LYS A 80 5.56 7.06 -21.17
CA LYS A 80 4.25 7.48 -20.67
C LYS A 80 3.81 6.57 -19.55
N CYS A 81 3.49 7.15 -18.37
CA CYS A 81 2.94 6.41 -17.26
C CYS A 81 1.41 6.37 -17.30
N HIS A 82 0.85 5.25 -16.88
CA HIS A 82 -0.59 5.09 -16.68
C HIS A 82 -0.88 5.02 -15.18
N GLU A 83 -1.93 5.69 -14.75
CA GLU A 83 -2.46 5.55 -13.39
C GLU A 83 -3.56 4.51 -13.41
N LEU A 84 -3.51 3.56 -12.46
CA LEU A 84 -4.38 2.37 -12.44
C LEU A 84 -5.86 2.73 -12.51
N LYS A 85 -6.32 3.70 -11.70
CA LYS A 85 -7.74 4.13 -11.69
C LYS A 85 -8.21 4.77 -12.99
N LYS A 86 -7.31 5.19 -13.88
CA LYS A 86 -7.66 5.74 -15.20
C LYS A 86 -7.83 4.65 -16.26
N LEU A 87 -7.60 3.39 -15.92
CA LEU A 87 -7.83 2.25 -16.79
C LEU A 87 -9.27 1.71 -16.67
N LYS A 88 -9.73 0.97 -17.65
CA LYS A 88 -11.06 0.32 -17.66
C LYS A 88 -11.02 -0.95 -16.78
N LEU A 89 -11.04 -0.79 -15.47
CA LEU A 89 -10.93 -1.90 -14.51
C LEU A 89 -12.20 -2.75 -14.43
N ASN A 90 -13.36 -2.24 -14.88
CA ASN A 90 -14.62 -2.98 -14.93
C ASN A 90 -14.60 -4.23 -15.81
N LEU A 91 -13.59 -4.39 -16.67
CA LEU A 91 -13.36 -5.62 -17.43
C LEU A 91 -12.76 -6.76 -16.58
N LEU A 92 -12.16 -6.42 -15.43
CA LEU A 92 -11.49 -7.36 -14.56
C LEU A 92 -12.21 -7.53 -13.23
N LEU A 93 -12.80 -6.46 -12.73
CA LEU A 93 -13.32 -6.36 -11.36
C LEU A 93 -14.69 -5.67 -11.37
N ASP A 94 -15.72 -6.35 -10.87
CA ASP A 94 -17.03 -5.76 -10.63
C ASP A 94 -17.00 -5.00 -9.29
N ILE A 95 -17.10 -3.66 -9.33
CA ILE A 95 -16.91 -2.81 -8.15
C ILE A 95 -18.27 -2.34 -7.63
N LYS A 96 -18.67 -2.79 -6.44
CA LYS A 96 -19.99 -2.50 -5.85
C LYS A 96 -20.02 -1.22 -4.98
N VAL A 97 -18.91 -0.53 -4.84
CA VAL A 97 -18.81 0.70 -4.03
C VAL A 97 -18.49 1.91 -4.93
N ASN A 98 -18.57 3.11 -4.35
CA ASN A 98 -18.25 4.32 -5.10
C ASN A 98 -16.79 4.32 -5.57
N TYR A 99 -16.58 4.09 -6.85
CA TYR A 99 -15.27 4.03 -7.51
C TYR A 99 -14.37 5.23 -7.21
N LYS A 100 -14.95 6.43 -7.11
CA LYS A 100 -14.19 7.67 -6.86
C LYS A 100 -13.53 7.68 -5.46
N GLN A 101 -14.12 6.98 -4.50
CA GLN A 101 -13.67 6.96 -3.10
C GLN A 101 -12.66 5.84 -2.78
N ILE A 102 -12.53 4.84 -3.67
CA ILE A 102 -11.56 3.75 -3.42
C ILE A 102 -10.15 4.25 -3.71
N GLY A 103 -9.20 3.94 -2.84
CA GLY A 103 -7.77 4.13 -3.10
C GLY A 103 -7.29 3.28 -4.28
N SER A 104 -6.35 3.82 -5.07
CA SER A 104 -5.76 3.10 -6.20
C SER A 104 -4.96 1.86 -5.76
N ASP A 105 -4.33 1.93 -4.60
CA ASP A 105 -3.62 0.85 -3.91
C ASP A 105 -4.54 -0.33 -3.58
N ARG A 106 -5.73 -0.06 -3.04
CA ARG A 106 -6.73 -1.08 -2.72
C ARG A 106 -7.23 -1.80 -3.98
N LEU A 107 -7.45 -1.05 -5.07
CA LEU A 107 -7.80 -1.64 -6.36
C LEU A 107 -6.67 -2.48 -6.93
N ALA A 108 -5.41 -2.05 -6.78
CA ALA A 108 -4.24 -2.82 -7.22
C ALA A 108 -4.15 -4.16 -6.47
N ASN A 109 -4.34 -4.14 -5.15
CA ASN A 109 -4.35 -5.33 -4.30
C ASN A 109 -5.49 -6.29 -4.71
N ALA A 110 -6.70 -5.75 -4.94
CA ALA A 110 -7.85 -6.52 -5.38
C ALA A 110 -7.60 -7.21 -6.72
N ILE A 111 -7.12 -6.47 -7.73
CA ILE A 111 -6.81 -7.02 -9.06
C ILE A 111 -5.71 -8.09 -8.98
N GLY A 112 -4.70 -7.87 -8.11
CA GLY A 112 -3.62 -8.84 -7.92
C GLY A 112 -4.08 -10.17 -7.27
N ALA A 113 -5.19 -10.17 -6.54
CA ALA A 113 -5.73 -11.34 -5.87
C ALA A 113 -6.78 -12.12 -6.68
N ILE A 114 -7.36 -11.53 -7.72
CA ILE A 114 -8.43 -12.13 -8.51
C ILE A 114 -7.97 -13.45 -9.16
N ASN A 115 -8.76 -14.50 -8.96
CA ASN A 115 -8.62 -15.78 -9.68
C ASN A 115 -9.97 -16.34 -10.18
N ASN A 116 -11.06 -15.60 -10.04
CA ASN A 116 -12.45 -15.95 -10.43
C ASN A 116 -13.04 -17.19 -9.73
N LYS A 117 -12.35 -17.77 -8.76
CA LYS A 117 -12.79 -19.00 -8.06
C LYS A 117 -13.00 -18.74 -6.58
N ASP A 118 -12.03 -18.14 -5.94
CA ASP A 118 -11.96 -17.99 -4.49
C ASP A 118 -12.43 -16.62 -4.00
N ASN A 119 -12.79 -16.56 -2.73
CA ASN A 119 -13.10 -15.34 -2.02
C ASN A 119 -11.88 -14.90 -1.20
N PHE A 120 -11.61 -13.62 -1.14
CA PHE A 120 -10.45 -13.07 -0.43
C PHE A 120 -10.83 -11.96 0.54
N ILE A 121 -10.17 -11.95 1.68
CA ILE A 121 -10.04 -10.79 2.55
C ILE A 121 -8.57 -10.38 2.46
N ILE A 122 -8.29 -9.27 1.80
CA ILE A 122 -6.94 -8.78 1.57
C ILE A 122 -6.60 -7.78 2.67
N LEU A 123 -5.54 -8.05 3.42
CA LEU A 123 -5.04 -7.18 4.47
C LEU A 123 -3.83 -6.41 3.96
N ASP A 124 -3.85 -5.10 4.12
CA ASP A 124 -2.71 -4.24 3.85
C ASP A 124 -2.33 -3.46 5.11
N PHE A 125 -1.06 -3.54 5.50
CA PHE A 125 -0.50 -2.93 6.70
C PHE A 125 0.38 -1.74 6.34
N GLY A 126 -0.24 -0.58 6.22
CA GLY A 126 0.42 0.68 5.89
C GLY A 126 0.17 1.77 6.94
N THR A 127 0.00 3.01 6.48
CA THR A 127 -0.46 4.14 7.30
C THR A 127 -1.85 3.87 7.89
N ALA A 128 -2.70 3.19 7.14
CA ALA A 128 -3.91 2.52 7.62
C ALA A 128 -3.72 1.01 7.56
N THR A 129 -4.53 0.26 8.31
CA THR A 129 -4.74 -1.17 8.13
C THR A 129 -6.06 -1.34 7.38
N THR A 130 -6.00 -1.87 6.16
CA THR A 130 -7.20 -2.07 5.34
C THR A 130 -7.53 -3.54 5.19
N PHE A 131 -8.82 -3.82 5.09
CA PHE A 131 -9.38 -5.13 4.80
C PHE A 131 -10.24 -4.98 3.56
N ASP A 132 -9.77 -5.47 2.43
CA ASP A 132 -10.51 -5.45 1.17
C ASP A 132 -11.18 -6.78 0.92
N VAL A 133 -12.48 -6.76 0.59
CA VAL A 133 -13.29 -7.96 0.47
C VAL A 133 -13.62 -8.23 -0.99
N LEU A 134 -13.16 -9.38 -1.47
CA LEU A 134 -13.48 -9.91 -2.79
C LEU A 134 -14.28 -11.19 -2.67
N VAL A 135 -15.38 -11.26 -3.42
CA VAL A 135 -16.12 -12.49 -3.66
C VAL A 135 -15.98 -12.82 -5.15
N LYS A 136 -15.13 -13.79 -5.48
CA LYS A 136 -14.70 -14.08 -6.85
C LYS A 136 -14.06 -12.85 -7.51
N ASN A 137 -14.70 -12.24 -8.51
CA ASN A 137 -14.27 -11.01 -9.16
C ASN A 137 -15.10 -9.77 -8.75
N ILE A 138 -15.84 -9.86 -7.64
CA ILE A 138 -16.66 -8.75 -7.14
C ILE A 138 -15.96 -8.11 -5.95
N TYR A 139 -15.64 -6.82 -6.07
CA TYR A 139 -15.13 -6.03 -4.96
C TYR A 139 -16.32 -5.45 -4.17
N LEU A 140 -16.56 -5.99 -2.99
CA LEU A 140 -17.67 -5.60 -2.13
C LEU A 140 -17.39 -4.32 -1.32
N GLY A 141 -16.13 -3.99 -1.10
CA GLY A 141 -15.69 -2.90 -0.23
C GLY A 141 -14.71 -3.38 0.81
N GLY A 142 -14.80 -2.86 2.03
CA GLY A 142 -13.91 -3.30 3.09
C GLY A 142 -13.90 -2.40 4.32
N VAL A 143 -12.97 -2.67 5.23
CA VAL A 143 -12.80 -1.95 6.49
C VAL A 143 -11.47 -1.20 6.48
N ILE A 144 -11.44 -0.02 7.08
CA ILE A 144 -10.23 0.78 7.26
C ILE A 144 -10.07 1.07 8.75
N ALA A 145 -8.97 0.61 9.32
CA ALA A 145 -8.55 0.91 10.68
C ALA A 145 -7.24 1.72 10.67
N PRO A 146 -6.91 2.44 11.74
CA PRO A 146 -5.60 3.08 11.84
C PRO A 146 -4.48 2.06 11.70
N GLY A 147 -3.35 2.43 11.08
CA GLY A 147 -2.18 1.55 11.01
C GLY A 147 -1.49 1.43 12.37
N VAL A 148 -0.95 0.26 12.68
CA VAL A 148 -0.33 -0.04 13.98
C VAL A 148 0.78 0.94 14.36
N ASN A 149 1.67 1.26 13.42
CA ASN A 149 2.77 2.21 13.68
C ASN A 149 2.26 3.65 13.81
N LEU A 150 1.23 4.04 13.03
CA LEU A 150 0.60 5.35 13.18
C LEU A 150 0.00 5.50 14.57
N SER A 151 -0.78 4.52 15.03
CA SER A 151 -1.43 4.53 16.35
C SER A 151 -0.40 4.56 17.48
N LEU A 152 0.65 3.74 17.38
CA LEU A 152 1.72 3.68 18.39
C LEU A 152 2.47 5.01 18.50
N ASN A 153 2.84 5.61 17.37
CA ASN A 153 3.51 6.90 17.33
C ASN A 153 2.61 8.02 17.87
N THR A 154 1.32 8.03 17.49
CA THR A 154 0.35 9.01 17.98
C THR A 154 0.18 8.90 19.49
N LEU A 155 0.13 7.68 20.06
CA LEU A 155 0.07 7.49 21.50
C LEU A 155 1.32 8.05 22.19
N SER A 156 2.52 7.75 21.68
CA SER A 156 3.78 8.27 22.23
C SER A 156 3.92 9.79 22.07
N ASP A 157 3.37 10.38 21.01
CA ASP A 157 3.45 11.83 20.77
C ASP A 157 2.43 12.61 21.62
N LYS A 158 1.33 11.98 22.05
CA LYS A 158 0.24 12.64 22.82
C LYS A 158 0.29 12.36 24.33
N ALA A 159 0.88 11.24 24.74
CA ALA A 159 0.94 10.85 26.15
C ALA A 159 2.35 11.11 26.70
N THR A 160 2.51 12.14 27.52
CA THR A 160 3.80 12.63 28.04
C THR A 160 4.66 11.57 28.72
N LEU A 161 4.01 10.60 29.39
CA LEU A 161 4.72 9.53 30.14
C LEU A 161 5.00 8.28 29.27
N ILE A 162 4.58 8.26 28.02
CA ILE A 162 4.83 7.13 27.13
C ILE A 162 6.00 7.46 26.19
N PRO A 163 7.15 6.82 26.33
CA PRO A 163 8.29 7.06 25.45
C PRO A 163 8.03 6.51 24.05
N LYS A 164 8.86 6.90 23.08
CA LYS A 164 8.84 6.27 21.75
C LYS A 164 9.22 4.80 21.86
N ILE A 165 8.33 3.95 21.36
CA ILE A 165 8.40 2.49 21.52
C ILE A 165 8.38 1.85 20.13
N ASN A 166 9.27 0.88 19.92
CA ASN A 166 9.20 0.01 18.75
C ASN A 166 8.32 -1.21 19.05
N LEU A 167 7.41 -1.54 18.14
CA LEU A 167 6.58 -2.73 18.24
C LEU A 167 7.49 -3.98 18.18
N LYS A 168 7.30 -4.87 19.15
CA LYS A 168 7.98 -6.17 19.21
C LYS A 168 6.97 -7.22 19.66
N LYS A 169 7.14 -8.46 19.17
CA LYS A 169 6.36 -9.60 19.65
C LYS A 169 6.52 -9.73 21.17
N THR A 170 5.42 -10.01 21.85
CA THR A 170 5.38 -10.32 23.28
C THR A 170 4.63 -11.62 23.52
N ASN A 171 5.13 -12.43 24.47
CA ASN A 171 4.48 -13.68 24.86
C ASN A 171 3.60 -13.51 26.10
N LYS A 172 3.72 -12.38 26.83
CA LYS A 172 2.94 -12.07 28.02
C LYS A 172 1.94 -10.97 27.69
N VAL A 173 0.70 -11.13 28.17
CA VAL A 173 -0.35 -10.13 28.03
C VAL A 173 -0.17 -9.00 29.04
N ILE A 174 0.13 -9.34 30.30
CA ILE A 174 0.34 -8.35 31.35
C ILE A 174 1.77 -7.82 31.30
N GLY A 175 1.91 -6.51 31.01
CA GLY A 175 3.18 -5.81 31.06
C GLY A 175 3.51 -5.32 32.46
N LEU A 176 4.78 -5.47 32.88
CA LEU A 176 5.25 -5.10 34.23
C LEU A 176 5.81 -3.66 34.29
N ASN A 177 5.85 -2.96 33.18
CA ASN A 177 6.23 -1.54 33.08
C ASN A 177 5.55 -0.91 31.85
N THR A 178 5.59 0.42 31.75
CA THR A 178 4.93 1.15 30.68
C THR A 178 5.29 0.63 29.29
N ILE A 179 6.57 0.37 29.01
CA ILE A 179 7.03 -0.10 27.68
C ILE A 179 6.44 -1.47 27.35
N SER A 180 6.50 -2.42 28.30
CA SER A 180 5.96 -3.76 28.09
C SER A 180 4.43 -3.77 28.02
N ALA A 181 3.76 -2.92 28.80
CA ALA A 181 2.30 -2.78 28.76
C ALA A 181 1.83 -2.22 27.43
N VAL A 182 2.46 -1.16 26.91
CA VAL A 182 2.13 -0.60 25.60
C VAL A 182 2.42 -1.60 24.48
N ARG A 183 3.56 -2.28 24.48
CA ARG A 183 3.85 -3.33 23.50
C ARG A 183 2.81 -4.43 23.50
N SER A 184 2.41 -4.89 24.68
CA SER A 184 1.38 -5.92 24.83
C SER A 184 0.04 -5.46 24.28
N GLY A 185 -0.42 -4.26 24.66
CA GLY A 185 -1.67 -3.69 24.18
C GLY A 185 -1.72 -3.56 22.66
N PHE A 186 -0.63 -3.08 22.04
CA PHE A 186 -0.55 -2.99 20.58
C PHE A 186 -0.48 -4.36 19.91
N PHE A 187 0.33 -5.28 20.42
CA PHE A 187 0.48 -6.59 19.80
C PHE A 187 -0.81 -7.41 19.87
N TRP A 188 -1.35 -7.60 21.07
CA TRP A 188 -2.56 -8.39 21.25
C TRP A 188 -3.85 -7.66 20.82
N GLY A 189 -3.88 -6.35 21.01
CA GLY A 189 -5.01 -5.52 20.58
C GLY A 189 -5.17 -5.53 19.05
N TYR A 190 -4.07 -5.38 18.28
CA TYR A 190 -4.13 -5.48 16.82
C TYR A 190 -4.40 -6.91 16.33
N ALA A 191 -3.85 -7.94 16.99
CA ALA A 191 -4.19 -9.32 16.67
C ALA A 191 -5.70 -9.56 16.85
N GLY A 192 -6.26 -9.15 17.99
CA GLY A 192 -7.71 -9.28 18.25
C GLY A 192 -8.56 -8.44 17.27
N LEU A 193 -8.12 -7.24 16.90
CA LEU A 193 -8.79 -6.42 15.88
C LEU A 193 -8.86 -7.18 14.55
N ILE A 194 -7.74 -7.73 14.10
CA ILE A 194 -7.65 -8.46 12.83
C ILE A 194 -8.57 -9.67 12.86
N ASP A 195 -8.44 -10.51 13.88
CA ASP A 195 -9.23 -11.75 14.01
C ASP A 195 -10.73 -11.45 14.08
N ASN A 196 -11.13 -10.44 14.85
CA ASN A 196 -12.53 -10.06 14.99
C ASN A 196 -13.09 -9.51 13.68
N VAL A 197 -12.40 -8.57 13.02
CA VAL A 197 -12.86 -8.00 11.74
C VAL A 197 -12.97 -9.08 10.67
N VAL A 198 -11.97 -9.96 10.53
CA VAL A 198 -12.02 -11.08 9.59
C VAL A 198 -13.21 -12.00 9.87
N ASN A 199 -13.48 -12.31 11.14
CA ASN A 199 -14.63 -13.15 11.52
C ASN A 199 -15.97 -12.48 11.22
N LEU A 200 -16.09 -11.16 11.43
CA LEU A 200 -17.29 -10.40 11.10
C LEU A 200 -17.52 -10.36 9.60
N ILE A 201 -16.48 -10.07 8.80
CA ILE A 201 -16.57 -10.11 7.32
C ILE A 201 -17.01 -11.49 6.83
N LYS A 202 -16.42 -12.57 7.36
CA LYS A 202 -16.82 -13.94 7.00
C LYS A 202 -18.27 -14.26 7.33
N LYS A 203 -18.84 -13.68 8.41
CA LYS A 203 -20.26 -13.86 8.75
C LYS A 203 -21.17 -13.10 7.79
N GLU A 204 -20.75 -11.91 7.36
CA GLU A 204 -21.54 -11.03 6.49
C GLU A 204 -21.51 -11.48 5.02
N THR A 205 -20.48 -12.21 4.60
CA THR A 205 -20.26 -12.64 3.19
C THR A 205 -20.58 -14.12 2.92
N LYS A 206 -21.23 -14.78 3.88
CA LYS A 206 -21.70 -16.19 3.75
C LYS A 206 -22.90 -16.32 2.83
#